data_25083669025725cf67c962bd57d774b7
#
_entry.id   25083669025725cf67c962bd57d774b7
#
_cell.length_a   1.000
_cell.length_b   1.000
_cell.length_c   1.000
_cell.angle_alpha   90.00
_cell.angle_beta   90.00
_cell.angle_gamma   90.00
#
_symmetry.space_group_name_H-M   'P 1'
#
loop_
_entity.id
_entity.type
_entity.pdbx_description
1 polymer ?
#
loop_
_entity_poly.entity_id
_entity_poly.type
_entity_poly.pdbx_seq_one_letter_code
_entity_poly.pdbx_strand_id
1 'polypeptide(L)'
;MNTIVKPASIAERLAGASCGSSCGDGEGSVQVSLDPTLRIGGAKVFAVYGKGGIGKSTTSSNLSAAFATIGKRVLQIGCDPKHDSTFTLTKRLVPTVIDALEAVDFHPEELRVEDFVYEGFGGVQCVEAGGPPAGTGCGGYVVGQTVKLLKEHHLLDDSDVVIFDVLGDVVCGGFAAPLQHADRALIVTANDFDSIFAMNRIVAAIGAKAKNYAVRLGGVIANRSRETDQLDRYNQATGLSTLARFPDLDVIRRSRLKKSVLFEMEDTPGLAEVKQSYLDLAEMLWAGVEPLTAVPLKDREIFDLLGYE
;
A
#
# COMPACT_ATOMS: atom_id res chain seq x y z
N MET A 1 44.35 -18.11 -9.92
CA MET A 1 43.12 -18.84 -9.58
C MET A 1 42.11 -17.78 -9.17
N ASN A 2 41.21 -17.39 -10.06
CA ASN A 2 40.13 -16.43 -9.75
C ASN A 2 38.98 -17.20 -9.09
N THR A 3 38.83 -17.03 -7.80
CA THR A 3 37.70 -17.60 -7.05
C THR A 3 36.46 -16.81 -7.45
N ILE A 4 35.61 -17.38 -8.30
CA ILE A 4 34.29 -16.84 -8.60
C ILE A 4 33.45 -17.03 -7.32
N VAL A 5 33.23 -15.92 -6.60
CA VAL A 5 32.30 -15.90 -5.48
C VAL A 5 30.91 -16.06 -6.07
N LYS A 6 30.25 -17.20 -5.81
CA LYS A 6 28.84 -17.40 -6.17
C LYS A 6 28.01 -16.31 -5.47
N PRO A 7 27.09 -15.64 -6.17
CA PRO A 7 26.18 -14.70 -5.50
C PRO A 7 25.36 -15.46 -4.45
N ALA A 8 25.21 -14.88 -3.27
CA ALA A 8 24.43 -15.44 -2.19
C ALA A 8 23.00 -15.74 -2.65
N SER A 9 22.45 -16.87 -2.24
CA SER A 9 21.07 -17.27 -2.53
C SER A 9 20.07 -16.25 -1.94
N ILE A 10 18.85 -16.20 -2.46
CA ILE A 10 17.78 -15.34 -1.91
C ILE A 10 17.54 -15.66 -0.43
N ALA A 11 17.61 -16.95 -0.05
CA ALA A 11 17.49 -17.39 1.34
C ALA A 11 18.60 -16.79 2.23
N GLU A 12 19.88 -16.81 1.78
CA GLU A 12 20.99 -16.21 2.50
C GLU A 12 20.88 -14.69 2.61
N ARG A 13 20.32 -14.02 1.58
CA ARG A 13 20.04 -12.57 1.60
C ARG A 13 18.89 -12.22 2.53
N LEU A 14 17.85 -13.04 2.61
CA LEU A 14 16.76 -12.90 3.58
C LEU A 14 17.27 -13.09 5.02
N ALA A 15 18.10 -14.11 5.27
CA ALA A 15 18.66 -14.37 6.58
C ALA A 15 19.73 -13.35 7.01
N GLY A 16 20.46 -12.75 6.04
CA GLY A 16 21.51 -11.76 6.31
C GLY A 16 21.02 -10.31 6.41
N ALA A 17 19.76 -10.01 6.03
CA ALA A 17 19.16 -8.69 6.14
C ALA A 17 18.70 -8.44 7.59
N SER A 18 19.62 -8.26 8.54
CA SER A 18 19.25 -7.86 9.88
C SER A 18 18.75 -6.41 9.87
N CYS A 19 17.54 -6.18 10.38
CA CYS A 19 17.13 -4.86 10.83
C CYS A 19 18.03 -4.47 11.99
N GLY A 20 19.08 -3.71 11.70
CA GLY A 20 19.89 -3.09 12.76
C GLY A 20 18.98 -2.22 13.65
N SER A 21 19.04 -2.42 14.95
CA SER A 21 18.27 -1.74 15.98
C SER A 21 18.74 -0.30 16.24
N SER A 22 19.01 0.48 15.19
CA SER A 22 19.33 1.90 15.32
C SER A 22 18.37 2.74 14.47
N CYS A 23 17.23 3.08 15.07
CA CYS A 23 16.48 4.28 14.70
C CYS A 23 17.24 5.51 15.26
N GLY A 24 18.41 5.79 14.73
CA GLY A 24 19.20 6.96 15.03
C GLY A 24 19.67 7.56 13.73
N ASP A 25 19.73 8.89 13.66
CA ASP A 25 20.28 9.69 12.56
C ASP A 25 21.79 9.39 12.33
N GLY A 26 22.13 8.13 12.06
CA GLY A 26 23.48 7.65 11.81
C GLY A 26 23.60 7.10 10.42
N GLU A 27 24.59 7.55 9.66
CA GLU A 27 25.06 7.09 8.36
C GLU A 27 25.32 5.57 8.34
N GLY A 28 24.27 4.79 8.26
CA GLY A 28 24.35 3.32 8.28
C GLY A 28 23.05 2.64 7.86
N SER A 29 22.12 3.39 7.24
CA SER A 29 20.95 2.78 6.60
C SER A 29 21.44 1.84 5.51
N VAL A 30 21.07 0.55 5.57
CA VAL A 30 21.16 -0.36 4.44
C VAL A 30 20.43 0.33 3.29
N GLN A 31 21.19 0.99 2.44
CA GLN A 31 20.67 1.48 1.16
C GLN A 31 20.37 0.23 0.36
N VAL A 32 19.10 -0.20 0.37
CA VAL A 32 18.59 -1.07 -0.67
C VAL A 32 18.70 -0.22 -1.94
N SER A 33 19.80 -0.37 -2.68
CA SER A 33 19.92 0.25 -4.00
C SER A 33 18.94 -0.48 -4.89
N LEU A 34 17.75 0.09 -5.00
CA LEU A 34 16.75 -0.41 -5.93
C LEU A 34 17.19 -0.01 -7.32
N ASP A 35 17.08 -0.96 -8.20
CA ASP A 35 17.37 -0.77 -9.62
C ASP A 35 16.49 0.38 -10.14
N PRO A 36 17.06 1.56 -10.49
CA PRO A 36 16.29 2.68 -10.98
C PRO A 36 15.57 2.39 -12.31
N THR A 37 15.89 1.26 -12.95
CA THR A 37 15.21 0.79 -14.17
C THR A 37 13.90 0.07 -13.88
N LEU A 38 13.56 -0.22 -12.62
CA LEU A 38 12.28 -0.81 -12.20
C LEU A 38 11.15 0.23 -12.18
N ARG A 39 10.99 1.01 -13.24
CA ARG A 39 9.74 1.72 -13.46
C ARG A 39 8.68 0.72 -13.86
N ILE A 40 7.55 0.78 -13.19
CA ILE A 40 6.33 0.07 -13.58
C ILE A 40 5.80 0.78 -14.83
N GLY A 41 5.86 0.16 -15.97
CA GLY A 41 5.53 0.64 -17.32
C GLY A 41 4.46 1.72 -17.46
N GLY A 42 3.48 1.61 -18.37
CA GLY A 42 2.41 2.60 -18.56
C GLY A 42 1.31 2.62 -17.48
N ALA A 43 1.39 1.78 -16.44
CA ALA A 43 0.40 1.72 -15.38
C ALA A 43 0.43 2.95 -14.46
N LYS A 44 -0.73 3.33 -13.93
CA LYS A 44 -0.82 4.28 -12.82
C LYS A 44 -0.62 3.54 -11.50
N VAL A 45 0.34 3.98 -10.72
CA VAL A 45 0.76 3.28 -9.50
C VAL A 45 0.42 4.08 -8.25
N PHE A 46 -0.41 3.48 -7.40
CA PHE A 46 -0.84 4.07 -6.13
C PHE A 46 -0.31 3.26 -4.95
N ALA A 47 0.24 3.95 -3.96
CA ALA A 47 0.59 3.34 -2.68
C ALA A 47 -0.34 3.87 -1.58
N VAL A 48 -1.06 2.97 -0.91
CA VAL A 48 -2.08 3.29 0.09
C VAL A 48 -1.48 3.14 1.48
N TYR A 49 -1.42 4.24 2.20
CA TYR A 49 -0.85 4.36 3.54
C TYR A 49 -1.91 4.70 4.58
N GLY A 50 -1.58 4.57 5.86
CA GLY A 50 -2.44 4.95 6.98
C GLY A 50 -2.12 4.14 8.23
N LYS A 51 -2.63 4.56 9.38
CA LYS A 51 -2.48 3.89 10.68
C LYS A 51 -2.91 2.42 10.62
N GLY A 52 -2.30 1.55 11.42
CA GLY A 52 -2.75 0.18 11.62
C GLY A 52 -4.24 0.13 12.00
N GLY A 53 -5.02 -0.74 11.36
CA GLY A 53 -6.46 -0.93 11.64
C GLY A 53 -7.39 0.16 11.10
N ILE A 54 -6.89 1.22 10.43
CA ILE A 54 -7.73 2.31 9.91
C ILE A 54 -8.63 1.90 8.72
N GLY A 55 -8.39 0.74 8.12
CA GLY A 55 -9.17 0.23 6.99
C GLY A 55 -8.48 0.34 5.63
N LYS A 56 -7.15 0.47 5.60
CA LYS A 56 -6.37 0.50 4.34
C LYS A 56 -6.73 -0.63 3.40
N SER A 57 -6.61 -1.89 3.84
CA SER A 57 -6.87 -3.06 3.00
C SER A 57 -8.32 -3.12 2.51
N THR A 58 -9.29 -2.68 3.33
CA THR A 58 -10.68 -2.54 2.89
C THR A 58 -10.81 -1.47 1.81
N THR A 59 -10.14 -0.33 1.99
CA THR A 59 -10.12 0.76 1.01
C THR A 59 -9.43 0.33 -0.27
N SER A 60 -8.26 -0.29 -0.19
CA SER A 60 -7.49 -0.79 -1.34
C SER A 60 -8.29 -1.79 -2.16
N SER A 61 -8.92 -2.80 -1.50
CA SER A 61 -9.71 -3.82 -2.19
C SER A 61 -10.95 -3.24 -2.88
N ASN A 62 -11.66 -2.30 -2.23
CA ASN A 62 -12.82 -1.67 -2.86
C ASN A 62 -12.43 -0.66 -3.94
N LEU A 63 -11.29 0.01 -3.83
CA LEU A 63 -10.75 0.85 -4.88
C LEU A 63 -10.30 0.01 -6.10
N SER A 64 -9.65 -1.14 -5.87
CA SER A 64 -9.33 -2.11 -6.94
C SER A 64 -10.58 -2.62 -7.63
N ALA A 65 -11.63 -2.95 -6.86
CA ALA A 65 -12.92 -3.35 -7.40
C ALA A 65 -13.60 -2.24 -8.21
N ALA A 66 -13.51 -0.98 -7.75
CA ALA A 66 -14.02 0.18 -8.48
C ALA A 66 -13.29 0.38 -9.82
N PHE A 67 -11.96 0.29 -9.83
CA PHE A 67 -11.19 0.35 -11.07
C PHE A 67 -11.56 -0.79 -12.04
N ALA A 68 -11.71 -2.01 -11.55
CA ALA A 68 -12.16 -3.14 -12.38
C ALA A 68 -13.57 -2.89 -12.94
N THR A 69 -14.48 -2.33 -12.13
CA THR A 69 -15.85 -2.00 -12.55
C THR A 69 -15.88 -0.96 -13.68
N ILE A 70 -14.94 0.01 -13.69
CA ILE A 70 -14.80 0.97 -14.80
C ILE A 70 -13.90 0.43 -15.93
N GLY A 71 -13.66 -0.88 -15.98
CA GLY A 71 -12.99 -1.58 -17.09
C GLY A 71 -11.48 -1.45 -17.10
N LYS A 72 -10.81 -1.22 -15.95
CA LYS A 72 -9.35 -1.18 -15.86
C LYS A 72 -8.79 -2.53 -15.44
N ARG A 73 -7.65 -2.91 -16.00
CA ARG A 73 -6.85 -4.06 -15.57
C ARG A 73 -6.07 -3.66 -14.32
N VAL A 74 -6.36 -4.31 -13.21
CA VAL A 74 -5.83 -3.92 -11.89
C VAL A 74 -4.96 -5.02 -11.33
N LEU A 75 -3.81 -4.63 -10.76
CA LEU A 75 -2.95 -5.47 -9.94
C LEU A 75 -2.92 -4.90 -8.52
N GLN A 76 -3.39 -5.65 -7.53
CA GLN A 76 -3.25 -5.31 -6.11
C GLN A 76 -2.16 -6.12 -5.45
N ILE A 77 -1.22 -5.43 -4.78
CA ILE A 77 -0.09 -6.03 -4.08
C ILE A 77 -0.22 -5.72 -2.59
N GLY A 78 -0.49 -6.74 -1.78
CA GLY A 78 -0.46 -6.65 -0.31
C GLY A 78 0.97 -6.70 0.20
N CYS A 79 1.38 -5.68 0.95
CA CYS A 79 2.74 -5.54 1.49
C CYS A 79 2.83 -5.75 3.01
N ASP A 80 1.71 -6.12 3.65
CA ASP A 80 1.67 -6.40 5.09
C ASP A 80 1.98 -7.89 5.35
N PRO A 81 2.87 -8.22 6.29
CA PRO A 81 3.14 -9.61 6.68
C PRO A 81 1.92 -10.44 7.07
N LYS A 82 0.78 -9.79 7.42
CA LYS A 82 -0.49 -10.48 7.69
C LYS A 82 -1.13 -11.10 6.45
N HIS A 83 -0.68 -10.74 5.24
CA HIS A 83 -1.13 -11.23 3.93
C HIS A 83 -2.68 -11.33 3.82
N ASP A 84 -3.37 -10.28 4.23
CA ASP A 84 -4.84 -10.23 4.24
C ASP A 84 -5.41 -9.07 3.41
N SER A 85 -4.58 -8.43 2.60
CA SER A 85 -4.94 -7.30 1.75
C SER A 85 -5.96 -7.68 0.68
N THR A 86 -5.71 -8.79 0.00
CA THR A 86 -6.51 -9.27 -1.14
C THR A 86 -7.67 -10.19 -0.75
N PHE A 87 -7.82 -10.45 0.55
CA PHE A 87 -8.77 -11.42 1.10
C PHE A 87 -10.23 -11.23 0.65
N THR A 88 -10.71 -9.99 0.55
CA THR A 88 -12.09 -9.71 0.12
C THR A 88 -12.26 -9.76 -1.39
N LEU A 89 -11.21 -9.60 -2.16
CA LEU A 89 -11.20 -9.77 -3.62
C LEU A 89 -11.21 -11.25 -4.00
N THR A 90 -10.37 -12.06 -3.34
CA THR A 90 -10.16 -13.49 -3.64
C THR A 90 -11.08 -14.42 -2.85
N LYS A 91 -11.82 -13.90 -1.84
CA LYS A 91 -12.70 -14.65 -0.92
C LYS A 91 -11.99 -15.66 -0.02
N ARG A 92 -10.67 -15.69 -0.07
CA ARG A 92 -9.80 -16.58 0.70
C ARG A 92 -8.47 -15.90 1.00
N LEU A 93 -7.75 -16.41 1.98
CA LEU A 93 -6.33 -16.09 2.11
C LEU A 93 -5.58 -16.84 1.01
N VAL A 94 -4.73 -16.14 0.29
CA VAL A 94 -3.90 -16.71 -0.77
C VAL A 94 -2.48 -16.90 -0.27
N PRO A 95 -1.74 -17.90 -0.78
CA PRO A 95 -0.31 -18.03 -0.53
C PRO A 95 0.43 -16.74 -0.89
N THR A 96 1.48 -16.46 -0.15
CA THR A 96 2.34 -15.28 -0.40
C THR A 96 3.43 -15.61 -1.41
N VAL A 97 4.08 -14.58 -1.95
CA VAL A 97 5.28 -14.76 -2.79
C VAL A 97 6.38 -15.48 -2.01
N ILE A 98 6.49 -15.25 -0.69
CA ILE A 98 7.46 -15.97 0.14
C ILE A 98 7.09 -17.46 0.23
N ASP A 99 5.82 -17.79 0.48
CA ASP A 99 5.38 -19.20 0.51
C ASP A 99 5.68 -19.91 -0.82
N ALA A 100 5.43 -19.22 -1.95
CA ALA A 100 5.73 -19.76 -3.27
C ALA A 100 7.24 -19.95 -3.50
N LEU A 101 8.08 -19.01 -3.07
CA LEU A 101 9.53 -19.12 -3.16
C LEU A 101 10.07 -20.25 -2.26
N GLU A 102 9.53 -20.40 -1.05
CA GLU A 102 9.90 -21.50 -0.15
C GLU A 102 9.57 -22.88 -0.76
N ALA A 103 8.45 -22.98 -1.48
CA ALA A 103 8.03 -24.23 -2.13
C ALA A 103 8.98 -24.70 -3.24
N VAL A 104 9.80 -23.79 -3.79
CA VAL A 104 10.82 -24.07 -4.83
C VAL A 104 12.24 -23.83 -4.31
N ASP A 105 12.49 -23.97 -3.02
CA ASP A 105 13.79 -23.77 -2.38
C ASP A 105 14.46 -22.44 -2.79
N PHE A 106 13.65 -21.37 -2.94
CA PHE A 106 14.08 -20.02 -3.39
C PHE A 106 14.72 -19.98 -4.79
N HIS A 107 14.23 -20.82 -5.69
CA HIS A 107 14.56 -20.82 -7.13
C HIS A 107 13.44 -20.10 -7.92
N PRO A 108 13.47 -18.77 -8.04
CA PRO A 108 12.39 -18.01 -8.66
C PRO A 108 12.15 -18.37 -10.14
N GLU A 109 13.16 -18.92 -10.82
CA GLU A 109 13.06 -19.41 -12.19
C GLU A 109 12.16 -20.64 -12.36
N GLU A 110 11.81 -21.31 -11.26
CA GLU A 110 10.90 -22.46 -11.25
C GLU A 110 9.44 -22.05 -11.00
N LEU A 111 9.21 -20.78 -10.59
CA LEU A 111 7.87 -20.28 -10.32
C LEU A 111 7.09 -20.00 -11.59
N ARG A 112 5.83 -20.38 -11.59
CA ARG A 112 4.85 -19.99 -12.60
C ARG A 112 3.95 -18.89 -12.02
N VAL A 113 3.31 -18.11 -12.91
CA VAL A 113 2.43 -17.02 -12.52
C VAL A 113 1.32 -17.46 -11.56
N GLU A 114 0.72 -18.61 -11.80
CA GLU A 114 -0.34 -19.19 -10.97
C GLU A 114 0.08 -19.60 -9.57
N ASP A 115 1.37 -19.65 -9.27
CA ASP A 115 1.88 -19.99 -7.95
C ASP A 115 1.82 -18.80 -6.98
N PHE A 116 1.75 -17.56 -7.50
CA PHE A 116 1.77 -16.34 -6.66
C PHE A 116 0.82 -15.24 -7.10
N VAL A 117 0.10 -15.39 -8.22
CA VAL A 117 -0.92 -14.45 -8.69
C VAL A 117 -2.28 -15.13 -8.70
N TYR A 118 -3.25 -14.48 -8.10
CA TYR A 118 -4.60 -15.03 -7.93
C TYR A 118 -5.63 -14.06 -8.49
N GLU A 119 -6.61 -14.58 -9.23
CA GLU A 119 -7.71 -13.76 -9.73
C GLU A 119 -8.71 -13.47 -8.61
N GLY A 120 -9.10 -12.20 -8.50
CA GLY A 120 -10.11 -11.69 -7.59
C GLY A 120 -11.32 -11.12 -8.33
N PHE A 121 -12.13 -10.35 -7.62
CA PHE A 121 -13.31 -9.69 -8.17
C PHE A 121 -13.00 -8.95 -9.47
N GLY A 122 -13.85 -9.18 -10.51
CA GLY A 122 -13.79 -8.44 -11.77
C GLY A 122 -12.47 -8.61 -12.54
N GLY A 123 -11.71 -9.69 -12.30
CA GLY A 123 -10.43 -9.95 -12.95
C GLY A 123 -9.25 -9.21 -12.31
N VAL A 124 -9.42 -8.63 -11.11
CA VAL A 124 -8.30 -8.03 -10.36
C VAL A 124 -7.24 -9.08 -10.08
N GLN A 125 -6.02 -8.86 -10.52
CA GLN A 125 -4.88 -9.69 -10.16
C GLN A 125 -4.44 -9.36 -8.73
N CYS A 126 -4.34 -10.38 -7.90
CA CYS A 126 -4.08 -10.29 -6.48
C CYS A 126 -2.77 -10.98 -6.12
N VAL A 127 -1.89 -10.26 -5.45
CA VAL A 127 -0.60 -10.75 -4.97
C VAL A 127 -0.41 -10.35 -3.52
N GLU A 128 0.00 -11.29 -2.68
CA GLU A 128 0.45 -11.01 -1.31
C GLU A 128 1.97 -11.22 -1.25
N ALA A 129 2.71 -10.16 -0.96
CA ALA A 129 4.16 -10.26 -0.85
C ALA A 129 4.58 -11.16 0.32
N GLY A 130 3.84 -11.09 1.42
CA GLY A 130 4.19 -11.75 2.66
C GLY A 130 5.21 -10.96 3.47
N GLY A 131 5.77 -11.62 4.46
CA GLY A 131 6.81 -11.05 5.32
C GLY A 131 7.92 -12.08 5.55
N PRO A 132 9.13 -11.63 5.87
CA PRO A 132 10.18 -12.55 6.28
C PRO A 132 9.77 -13.27 7.57
N PRO A 133 10.27 -14.47 7.83
CA PRO A 133 10.05 -15.14 9.10
C PRO A 133 10.43 -14.24 10.28
N ALA A 134 9.74 -14.38 11.42
CA ALA A 134 9.95 -13.55 12.58
C ALA A 134 11.43 -13.52 13.01
N GLY A 135 12.00 -12.33 13.13
CA GLY A 135 13.41 -12.13 13.51
C GLY A 135 14.41 -12.24 12.36
N THR A 136 13.96 -12.45 11.12
CA THR A 136 14.85 -12.56 9.95
C THR A 136 14.43 -11.61 8.84
N GLY A 137 15.37 -10.87 8.27
CA GLY A 137 15.17 -10.09 7.06
C GLY A 137 14.38 -8.78 7.23
N CYS A 138 14.15 -8.11 6.11
CA CYS A 138 13.44 -6.83 6.02
C CYS A 138 12.25 -6.96 5.06
N GLY A 139 11.04 -6.52 5.49
CA GLY A 139 9.85 -6.53 4.65
C GLY A 139 10.01 -5.75 3.34
N GLY A 140 10.86 -4.71 3.32
CA GLY A 140 11.17 -3.98 2.10
C GLY A 140 11.90 -4.80 1.04
N TYR A 141 12.74 -5.74 1.46
CA TYR A 141 13.39 -6.67 0.55
C TYR A 141 12.37 -7.60 -0.11
N VAL A 142 11.40 -8.12 0.68
CA VAL A 142 10.33 -8.99 0.18
C VAL A 142 9.49 -8.28 -0.89
N VAL A 143 9.06 -7.03 -0.62
CA VAL A 143 8.34 -6.22 -1.59
C VAL A 143 9.17 -5.99 -2.85
N GLY A 144 10.46 -5.69 -2.72
CA GLY A 144 11.36 -5.52 -3.86
C GLY A 144 11.49 -6.79 -4.72
N GLN A 145 11.60 -7.97 -4.10
CA GLN A 145 11.64 -9.25 -4.82
C GLN A 145 10.29 -9.54 -5.50
N THR A 146 9.17 -9.24 -4.82
CA THR A 146 7.83 -9.36 -5.41
C THR A 146 7.71 -8.51 -6.68
N VAL A 147 8.10 -7.24 -6.64
CA VAL A 147 8.05 -6.34 -7.81
C VAL A 147 8.95 -6.85 -8.94
N LYS A 148 10.14 -7.36 -8.60
CA LYS A 148 11.06 -7.93 -9.59
C LYS A 148 10.43 -9.16 -10.28
N LEU A 149 9.86 -10.08 -9.53
CA LEU A 149 9.18 -11.26 -10.05
C LEU A 149 8.00 -10.89 -10.96
N LEU A 150 7.16 -9.96 -10.52
CA LEU A 150 6.03 -9.46 -11.33
C LEU A 150 6.49 -8.84 -12.65
N LYS A 151 7.64 -8.16 -12.67
CA LYS A 151 8.24 -7.60 -13.89
C LYS A 151 8.77 -8.68 -14.82
N GLU A 152 9.48 -9.68 -14.28
CA GLU A 152 10.01 -10.80 -15.06
C GLU A 152 8.89 -11.58 -15.77
N HIS A 153 7.70 -11.64 -15.18
CA HIS A 153 6.50 -12.25 -15.76
C HIS A 153 5.59 -11.27 -16.52
N HIS A 154 6.04 -10.04 -16.82
CA HIS A 154 5.32 -9.00 -17.58
C HIS A 154 3.98 -8.53 -16.98
N LEU A 155 3.66 -8.90 -15.73
CA LEU A 155 2.39 -8.57 -15.08
C LEU A 155 2.20 -7.07 -14.82
N LEU A 156 3.29 -6.35 -14.67
CA LEU A 156 3.26 -4.90 -14.48
C LEU A 156 2.95 -4.15 -15.78
N ASP A 157 3.41 -4.68 -16.92
CA ASP A 157 3.18 -4.08 -18.24
C ASP A 157 1.74 -4.31 -18.72
N ASP A 158 1.13 -5.39 -18.27
CA ASP A 158 -0.25 -5.77 -18.61
C ASP A 158 -1.30 -5.08 -17.74
N SER A 159 -0.90 -4.32 -16.72
CA SER A 159 -1.80 -3.62 -15.82
C SER A 159 -2.01 -2.16 -16.23
N ASP A 160 -3.24 -1.66 -16.08
CA ASP A 160 -3.57 -0.23 -16.22
C ASP A 160 -3.37 0.52 -14.89
N VAL A 161 -3.63 -0.20 -13.78
CA VAL A 161 -3.50 0.33 -12.41
C VAL A 161 -2.81 -0.70 -11.52
N VAL A 162 -1.85 -0.23 -10.72
CA VAL A 162 -1.20 -1.01 -9.66
C VAL A 162 -1.47 -0.35 -8.32
N ILE A 163 -1.96 -1.13 -7.35
CA ILE A 163 -2.23 -0.66 -5.99
C ILE A 163 -1.35 -1.43 -5.01
N PHE A 164 -0.47 -0.72 -4.31
CA PHE A 164 0.24 -1.24 -3.15
C PHE A 164 -0.57 -0.95 -1.88
N ASP A 165 -1.04 -1.98 -1.21
CA ASP A 165 -1.61 -1.87 0.15
C ASP A 165 -0.48 -2.00 1.16
N VAL A 166 -0.03 -0.86 1.69
CA VAL A 166 1.18 -0.78 2.50
C VAL A 166 0.88 -1.00 3.97
N LEU A 167 1.82 -1.63 4.68
CA LEU A 167 1.69 -1.82 6.13
C LEU A 167 1.55 -0.48 6.90
N GLY A 168 0.95 -0.54 8.11
CA GLY A 168 0.57 0.65 8.87
C GLY A 168 1.71 1.40 9.55
N ASP A 169 2.85 0.74 9.77
CA ASP A 169 3.94 1.32 10.58
C ASP A 169 5.01 1.97 9.72
N VAL A 170 5.35 3.22 10.05
CA VAL A 170 6.23 4.12 9.25
C VAL A 170 7.72 3.73 9.31
N VAL A 171 8.09 2.83 10.22
CA VAL A 171 9.49 2.65 10.65
C VAL A 171 10.29 1.58 9.93
N CYS A 172 9.76 0.85 8.95
CA CYS A 172 10.49 -0.23 8.31
C CYS A 172 10.69 -0.05 6.81
N GLY A 173 11.64 -0.83 6.24
CA GLY A 173 11.90 -0.85 4.80
C GLY A 173 10.67 -1.22 3.95
N GLY A 174 9.74 -2.03 4.49
CA GLY A 174 8.47 -2.37 3.85
C GLY A 174 7.58 -1.16 3.57
N PHE A 175 7.63 -0.13 4.43
CA PHE A 175 6.96 1.14 4.19
C PHE A 175 7.57 1.90 2.99
N ALA A 176 8.88 1.86 2.85
CA ALA A 176 9.59 2.68 1.86
C ALA A 176 9.65 2.04 0.47
N ALA A 177 9.62 0.72 0.37
CA ALA A 177 9.78 0.01 -0.90
C ALA A 177 8.69 0.39 -1.94
N PRO A 178 7.39 0.42 -1.61
CA PRO A 178 6.36 0.82 -2.56
C PRO A 178 6.51 2.26 -3.07
N LEU A 179 7.07 3.18 -2.25
CA LEU A 179 7.25 4.59 -2.63
C LEU A 179 8.17 4.80 -3.84
N GLN A 180 9.04 3.83 -4.12
CA GLN A 180 9.97 3.92 -5.24
C GLN A 180 9.29 3.69 -6.58
N HIS A 181 8.16 2.97 -6.53
CA HIS A 181 7.39 2.57 -7.70
C HIS A 181 6.11 3.39 -7.87
N ALA A 182 5.64 4.04 -6.80
CA ALA A 182 4.37 4.76 -6.81
C ALA A 182 4.48 6.14 -7.48
N ASP A 183 3.46 6.48 -8.26
CA ASP A 183 3.25 7.84 -8.78
C ASP A 183 2.63 8.72 -7.70
N ARG A 184 1.66 8.18 -6.97
CA ARG A 184 0.93 8.88 -5.91
C ARG A 184 0.81 8.01 -4.66
N ALA A 185 1.04 8.65 -3.51
CA ALA A 185 0.73 8.09 -2.21
C ALA A 185 -0.63 8.62 -1.74
N LEU A 186 -1.54 7.71 -1.41
CA LEU A 186 -2.86 8.00 -0.86
C LEU A 186 -2.83 7.67 0.63
N ILE A 187 -3.39 8.54 1.46
CA ILE A 187 -3.38 8.34 2.91
C ILE A 187 -4.80 8.10 3.41
N VAL A 188 -5.05 6.91 3.95
CA VAL A 188 -6.32 6.58 4.61
C VAL A 188 -6.20 6.97 6.09
N THR A 189 -7.12 7.79 6.56
CA THR A 189 -7.19 8.28 7.93
C THR A 189 -8.62 8.39 8.43
N ALA A 190 -8.81 8.73 9.71
CA ALA A 190 -10.11 9.07 10.29
C ALA A 190 -10.05 10.43 10.96
N ASN A 191 -11.24 10.97 11.31
CA ASN A 191 -11.36 12.28 11.95
C ASN A 191 -11.18 12.17 13.48
N ASP A 192 -10.05 11.62 13.89
CA ASP A 192 -9.64 11.52 15.29
C ASP A 192 -8.16 11.86 15.46
N PHE A 193 -7.78 12.27 16.66
CA PHE A 193 -6.43 12.72 16.98
C PHE A 193 -5.36 11.67 16.59
N ASP A 194 -5.53 10.43 17.04
CA ASP A 194 -4.53 9.38 16.82
C ASP A 194 -4.31 9.08 15.36
N SER A 195 -5.38 9.11 14.55
CA SER A 195 -5.32 8.87 13.12
C SER A 195 -4.65 10.03 12.38
N ILE A 196 -4.96 11.26 12.75
CA ILE A 196 -4.35 12.47 12.18
C ILE A 196 -2.88 12.58 12.61
N PHE A 197 -2.55 12.26 13.87
CA PHE A 197 -1.17 12.23 14.33
C PHE A 197 -0.32 11.21 13.57
N ALA A 198 -0.85 9.99 13.37
CA ALA A 198 -0.18 8.98 12.55
C ALA A 198 -0.04 9.43 11.08
N MET A 199 -1.08 10.06 10.52
CA MET A 199 -1.04 10.64 9.18
C MET A 199 0.09 11.67 9.04
N ASN A 200 0.27 12.56 10.02
CA ASN A 200 1.37 13.54 10.00
C ASN A 200 2.76 12.89 9.92
N ARG A 201 2.97 11.77 10.62
CA ARG A 201 4.22 10.98 10.53
C ARG A 201 4.40 10.38 9.13
N ILE A 202 3.32 9.90 8.52
CA ILE A 202 3.34 9.36 7.16
C ILE A 202 3.67 10.48 6.16
N VAL A 203 3.05 11.66 6.29
CA VAL A 203 3.33 12.84 5.45
C VAL A 203 4.81 13.22 5.53
N ALA A 204 5.37 13.27 6.74
CA ALA A 204 6.79 13.59 6.94
C ALA A 204 7.70 12.54 6.27
N ALA A 205 7.38 11.25 6.42
CA ALA A 205 8.15 10.16 5.83
C ALA A 205 8.10 10.17 4.29
N ILE A 206 6.92 10.40 3.71
CA ILE A 206 6.76 10.51 2.24
C ILE A 206 7.51 11.75 1.73
N GLY A 207 7.40 12.89 2.40
CA GLY A 207 8.10 14.12 2.06
C GLY A 207 9.62 13.97 2.06
N ALA A 208 10.16 13.22 3.03
CA ALA A 208 11.59 12.89 3.06
C ALA A 208 12.02 12.01 1.87
N LYS A 209 11.21 11.02 1.50
CA LYS A 209 11.48 10.11 0.37
C LYS A 209 11.26 10.77 -0.99
N ALA A 210 10.32 11.72 -1.10
CA ALA A 210 10.06 12.47 -2.33
C ALA A 210 11.26 13.29 -2.83
N LYS A 211 12.30 13.47 -2.01
CA LYS A 211 13.57 14.06 -2.44
C LYS A 211 14.35 13.16 -3.40
N ASN A 212 14.18 11.84 -3.27
CA ASN A 212 14.95 10.84 -4.03
C ASN A 212 14.07 10.00 -4.96
N TYR A 213 12.75 10.03 -4.82
CA TYR A 213 11.81 9.23 -5.59
C TYR A 213 10.76 10.09 -6.31
N ALA A 214 10.18 9.54 -7.37
CA ALA A 214 9.14 10.21 -8.15
C ALA A 214 7.80 10.37 -7.40
N VAL A 215 7.58 9.59 -6.34
CA VAL A 215 6.35 9.61 -5.57
C VAL A 215 6.00 11.00 -5.04
N ARG A 216 4.72 11.34 -5.15
CA ARG A 216 4.14 12.56 -4.55
C ARG A 216 2.86 12.18 -3.80
N LEU A 217 2.50 12.99 -2.83
CA LEU A 217 1.19 12.88 -2.18
C LEU A 217 0.08 13.13 -3.20
N GLY A 218 -0.90 12.24 -3.27
CA GLY A 218 -2.09 12.39 -4.11
C GLY A 218 -3.25 12.96 -3.35
N GLY A 219 -3.36 12.68 -2.05
CA GLY A 219 -4.42 13.19 -1.18
C GLY A 219 -4.81 12.21 -0.07
N VAL A 220 -5.85 12.59 0.65
CA VAL A 220 -6.34 11.91 1.83
C VAL A 220 -7.70 11.26 1.56
N ILE A 221 -7.89 10.07 2.07
CA ILE A 221 -9.17 9.35 2.10
C ILE A 221 -9.65 9.31 3.54
N ALA A 222 -10.70 10.07 3.85
CA ALA A 222 -11.34 10.08 5.17
C ALA A 222 -12.21 8.83 5.32
N ASN A 223 -11.75 7.87 6.13
CA ASN A 223 -12.48 6.63 6.40
C ASN A 223 -13.11 6.65 7.79
N ARG A 224 -14.22 5.95 7.98
CA ARG A 224 -14.97 5.88 9.25
C ARG A 224 -15.33 7.27 9.82
N SER A 225 -15.52 8.25 8.94
CA SER A 225 -15.71 9.64 9.34
C SER A 225 -17.06 10.15 8.83
N ARG A 226 -17.97 10.48 9.74
CA ARG A 226 -19.20 11.22 9.42
C ARG A 226 -18.93 12.71 9.32
N GLU A 227 -18.10 13.20 10.22
CA GLU A 227 -17.62 14.58 10.27
C GLU A 227 -16.13 14.60 9.95
N THR A 228 -15.60 15.72 9.51
CA THR A 228 -14.20 15.87 9.09
C THR A 228 -13.56 17.16 9.57
N ASP A 229 -14.13 17.78 10.60
CA ASP A 229 -13.71 19.10 11.10
C ASP A 229 -12.24 19.14 11.56
N GLN A 230 -11.77 18.14 12.29
CA GLN A 230 -10.37 18.03 12.71
C GLN A 230 -9.45 17.77 11.52
N LEU A 231 -9.87 16.84 10.64
CA LEU A 231 -9.14 16.51 9.42
C LEU A 231 -9.07 17.70 8.46
N ASP A 232 -10.16 18.44 8.30
CA ASP A 232 -10.21 19.61 7.43
C ASP A 232 -9.29 20.73 7.94
N ARG A 233 -9.24 20.97 9.27
CA ARG A 233 -8.25 21.90 9.89
C ARG A 233 -6.81 21.46 9.60
N TYR A 234 -6.51 20.18 9.81
CA TYR A 234 -5.20 19.64 9.53
C TYR A 234 -4.83 19.77 8.04
N ASN A 235 -5.72 19.41 7.14
CA ASN A 235 -5.50 19.49 5.70
C ASN A 235 -5.23 20.95 5.27
N GLN A 236 -6.00 21.90 5.78
CA GLN A 236 -5.79 23.32 5.53
C GLN A 236 -4.42 23.81 6.02
N ALA A 237 -4.00 23.38 7.22
CA ALA A 237 -2.71 23.78 7.80
C ALA A 237 -1.51 23.19 7.06
N THR A 238 -1.66 22.03 6.43
CA THR A 238 -0.55 21.27 5.83
C THR A 238 -0.51 21.30 4.31
N GLY A 239 -1.56 21.81 3.64
CA GLY A 239 -1.68 21.82 2.18
C GLY A 239 -2.16 20.49 1.58
N LEU A 240 -2.81 19.65 2.39
CA LEU A 240 -3.46 18.42 1.92
C LEU A 240 -4.90 18.66 1.47
N SER A 241 -5.44 17.72 0.70
CA SER A 241 -6.85 17.70 0.30
C SER A 241 -7.47 16.31 0.50
N THR A 242 -8.76 16.29 0.83
CA THR A 242 -9.55 15.06 0.93
C THR A 242 -10.09 14.70 -0.46
N LEU A 243 -9.76 13.48 -0.93
CA LEU A 243 -10.22 12.94 -2.21
C LEU A 243 -11.60 12.27 -2.10
N ALA A 244 -11.81 11.56 -1.00
CA ALA A 244 -13.06 10.84 -0.74
C ALA A 244 -13.33 10.73 0.76
N ARG A 245 -14.61 10.55 1.12
CA ARG A 245 -15.10 10.38 2.50
C ARG A 245 -15.97 9.13 2.57
N PHE A 246 -15.60 8.23 3.44
CA PHE A 246 -16.36 7.01 3.70
C PHE A 246 -16.88 7.01 5.14
N PRO A 247 -18.20 6.93 5.33
CA PRO A 247 -18.78 6.89 6.67
C PRO A 247 -18.50 5.55 7.37
N ASP A 248 -18.60 5.52 8.69
CA ASP A 248 -18.57 4.28 9.45
C ASP A 248 -19.94 3.57 9.33
N LEU A 249 -20.04 2.67 8.38
CA LEU A 249 -21.21 1.82 8.15
C LEU A 249 -20.91 0.38 8.54
N ASP A 250 -21.84 -0.22 9.27
CA ASP A 250 -21.75 -1.63 9.68
C ASP A 250 -21.62 -2.57 8.46
N VAL A 251 -22.28 -2.23 7.35
CA VAL A 251 -22.20 -3.00 6.10
C VAL A 251 -20.75 -3.09 5.57
N ILE A 252 -19.94 -2.05 5.73
CA ILE A 252 -18.52 -2.05 5.32
C ILE A 252 -17.72 -3.04 6.18
N ARG A 253 -17.98 -3.08 7.50
CA ARG A 253 -17.34 -4.06 8.38
C ARG A 253 -17.81 -5.48 8.08
N ARG A 254 -19.10 -5.66 7.78
CA ARG A 254 -19.68 -6.97 7.44
C ARG A 254 -19.20 -7.50 6.10
N SER A 255 -18.77 -6.66 5.15
CA SER A 255 -18.21 -7.10 3.87
C SER A 255 -17.02 -8.04 4.08
N ARG A 256 -16.15 -7.71 5.03
CA ARG A 256 -15.00 -8.55 5.38
C ARG A 256 -15.41 -9.90 6.00
N LEU A 257 -16.46 -9.94 6.84
CA LEU A 257 -17.00 -11.19 7.37
C LEU A 257 -17.63 -12.05 6.26
N LYS A 258 -18.21 -11.41 5.25
CA LYS A 258 -18.78 -12.07 4.07
C LYS A 258 -17.72 -12.42 3.03
N LYS A 259 -16.46 -12.08 3.25
CA LYS A 259 -15.36 -12.29 2.30
C LYS A 259 -15.67 -11.67 0.93
N SER A 260 -16.24 -10.48 0.90
CA SER A 260 -16.71 -9.84 -0.33
C SER A 260 -16.27 -8.39 -0.37
N VAL A 261 -16.02 -7.87 -1.55
CA VAL A 261 -15.96 -6.43 -1.79
C VAL A 261 -17.37 -5.84 -1.77
N LEU A 262 -17.49 -4.54 -1.56
CA LEU A 262 -18.80 -3.88 -1.50
C LEU A 262 -19.58 -4.02 -2.80
N PHE A 263 -18.90 -4.08 -3.94
CA PHE A 263 -19.51 -4.23 -5.26
C PHE A 263 -20.25 -5.55 -5.50
N GLU A 264 -19.98 -6.56 -4.70
CA GLU A 264 -20.70 -7.85 -4.73
C GLU A 264 -21.91 -7.90 -3.78
N MET A 265 -22.07 -6.89 -2.93
CA MET A 265 -23.15 -6.86 -1.95
C MET A 265 -24.40 -6.20 -2.56
N GLU A 266 -25.57 -6.66 -2.13
CA GLU A 266 -26.83 -6.02 -2.51
C GLU A 266 -26.87 -4.58 -2.00
N ASP A 267 -27.41 -3.67 -2.82
CA ASP A 267 -27.51 -2.27 -2.46
C ASP A 267 -28.51 -2.08 -1.30
N THR A 268 -28.02 -1.37 -0.31
CA THR A 268 -28.81 -0.90 0.84
C THR A 268 -28.65 0.63 0.93
N PRO A 269 -29.55 1.34 1.60
CA PRO A 269 -29.36 2.76 1.86
C PRO A 269 -27.98 3.05 2.43
N GLY A 270 -27.26 4.00 1.85
CA GLY A 270 -25.88 4.36 2.18
C GLY A 270 -24.80 3.48 1.54
N LEU A 271 -25.08 2.21 1.19
CA LEU A 271 -24.08 1.39 0.49
C LEU A 271 -23.95 1.77 -0.98
N ALA A 272 -25.04 2.06 -1.65
CA ALA A 272 -25.02 2.53 -3.03
C ALA A 272 -24.22 3.86 -3.15
N GLU A 273 -24.39 4.76 -2.20
CA GLU A 273 -23.64 6.03 -2.12
C GLU A 273 -22.14 5.78 -1.91
N VAL A 274 -21.79 4.82 -1.03
CA VAL A 274 -20.38 4.44 -0.81
C VAL A 274 -19.77 3.80 -2.06
N LYS A 275 -20.50 2.91 -2.74
CA LYS A 275 -20.03 2.34 -4.03
C LYS A 275 -19.78 3.44 -5.06
N GLN A 276 -20.72 4.40 -5.18
CA GLN A 276 -20.55 5.52 -6.09
C GLN A 276 -19.33 6.36 -5.72
N SER A 277 -19.12 6.64 -4.43
CA SER A 277 -17.93 7.37 -3.97
C SER A 277 -16.61 6.65 -4.30
N TYR A 278 -16.59 5.31 -4.32
CA TYR A 278 -15.43 4.55 -4.79
C TYR A 278 -15.25 4.64 -6.32
N LEU A 279 -16.34 4.64 -7.08
CA LEU A 279 -16.28 4.83 -8.54
C LEU A 279 -15.78 6.24 -8.88
N ASP A 280 -16.32 7.26 -8.24
CA ASP A 280 -15.89 8.66 -8.42
C ASP A 280 -14.41 8.84 -8.08
N LEU A 281 -13.95 8.20 -6.98
CA LEU A 281 -12.54 8.19 -6.60
C LEU A 281 -11.67 7.50 -7.66
N ALA A 282 -12.10 6.35 -8.17
CA ALA A 282 -11.37 5.61 -9.20
C ALA A 282 -11.27 6.42 -10.50
N GLU A 283 -12.36 7.05 -10.94
CA GLU A 283 -12.37 7.93 -12.12
C GLU A 283 -11.47 9.15 -11.94
N MET A 284 -11.53 9.81 -10.76
CA MET A 284 -10.66 10.94 -10.41
C MET A 284 -9.18 10.54 -10.46
N LEU A 285 -8.82 9.42 -9.85
CA LEU A 285 -7.45 8.91 -9.85
C LEU A 285 -7.02 8.48 -11.26
N TRP A 286 -7.93 7.91 -12.04
CA TRP A 286 -7.65 7.56 -13.45
C TRP A 286 -7.45 8.80 -14.32
N ALA A 287 -8.25 9.83 -14.17
CA ALA A 287 -8.07 11.11 -14.86
C ALA A 287 -6.71 11.76 -14.50
N GLY A 288 -6.28 11.60 -13.25
CA GLY A 288 -5.05 12.12 -12.69
C GLY A 288 -5.33 13.13 -11.59
N VAL A 289 -4.65 12.95 -10.45
CA VAL A 289 -4.67 13.90 -9.34
C VAL A 289 -3.37 14.70 -9.32
N GLU A 290 -3.50 16.00 -9.07
CA GLU A 290 -2.32 16.86 -8.95
C GLU A 290 -1.43 16.43 -7.77
N PRO A 291 -0.11 16.49 -7.95
CA PRO A 291 0.81 16.17 -6.87
C PRO A 291 0.73 17.24 -5.78
N LEU A 292 0.51 16.80 -4.53
CA LEU A 292 0.48 17.70 -3.38
C LEU A 292 1.85 17.81 -2.72
N THR A 293 2.18 19.02 -2.32
CA THR A 293 3.31 19.30 -1.44
C THR A 293 2.78 19.67 -0.07
N ALA A 294 2.90 18.76 0.89
CA ALA A 294 2.43 18.99 2.24
C ALA A 294 3.59 19.28 3.19
N VAL A 295 3.35 20.18 4.13
CA VAL A 295 4.30 20.52 5.20
C VAL A 295 3.81 19.88 6.49
N PRO A 296 4.47 18.81 6.98
CA PRO A 296 4.05 18.17 8.23
C PRO A 296 4.23 19.11 9.42
N LEU A 297 3.32 19.03 10.37
CA LEU A 297 3.37 19.82 11.60
C LEU A 297 4.35 19.19 12.60
N LYS A 298 4.91 20.01 13.50
CA LYS A 298 5.60 19.52 14.70
C LYS A 298 4.58 18.97 15.69
N ASP A 299 5.02 18.06 16.56
CA ASP A 299 4.11 17.38 17.51
C ASP A 299 3.27 18.36 18.31
N ARG A 300 3.86 19.40 18.87
CA ARG A 300 3.16 20.42 19.66
C ARG A 300 2.13 21.18 18.81
N GLU A 301 2.47 21.49 17.58
CA GLU A 301 1.57 22.21 16.66
C GLU A 301 0.31 21.41 16.34
N ILE A 302 0.40 20.05 16.31
CA ILE A 302 -0.78 19.19 16.13
C ILE A 302 -1.69 19.24 17.36
N PHE A 303 -1.10 19.14 18.56
CA PHE A 303 -1.88 19.24 19.81
C PHE A 303 -2.63 20.57 19.87
N ASP A 304 -1.92 21.68 19.62
CA ASP A 304 -2.52 23.02 19.63
C ASP A 304 -3.62 23.15 18.55
N LEU A 305 -3.38 22.66 17.33
CA LEU A 305 -4.32 22.73 16.22
C LEU A 305 -5.62 21.97 16.49
N LEU A 306 -5.52 20.78 17.10
CA LEU A 306 -6.66 19.89 17.35
C LEU A 306 -7.32 20.15 18.71
N GLY A 307 -6.80 21.07 19.52
CA GLY A 307 -7.38 21.49 20.81
C GLY A 307 -7.13 20.50 21.94
N TYR A 308 -6.01 19.78 21.90
CA TYR A 308 -5.54 18.93 22.98
C TYR A 308 -4.45 19.68 23.75
N GLU A 309 -4.73 20.04 25.00
CA GLU A 309 -3.81 20.71 25.92
C GLU A 309 -2.81 19.75 26.58
#